data_e7ef53c86973479bc6c15fb0a5679217
#
_entry.id   e7ef53c86973479bc6c15fb0a5679217
#
_cell.length_a   1.000
_cell.length_b   1.000
_cell.length_c   1.000
_cell.angle_alpha   90.00
_cell.angle_beta   90.00
_cell.angle_gamma   90.00
#
_symmetry.space_group_name_H-M   'P 1'
#
loop_
_entity.id
_entity.type
_entity.pdbx_description
1 polymer ?
#
loop_
_entity_poly.entity_id
_entity_poly.type
_entity_poly.pdbx_seq_one_letter_code
_entity_poly.pdbx_strand_id
1 'polypeptide(L)'
;MKKVLIGAVAASALLLNGVAFANADLAKSSGCLNCHNVDTKLVGPALKDIGAKYAGKDDASAYLAGKIKNGSKDVWGPIPMPPNAAVRDDNAKVLADFILTLK
;
A
#
# COMPACT_ATOMS: atom_id res chain seq x y z
N MET A 1 6.96 21.50 33.60
CA MET A 1 7.74 20.45 32.95
C MET A 1 6.91 19.21 32.59
N LYS A 2 6.10 18.67 33.50
CA LYS A 2 5.30 17.46 33.24
C LYS A 2 4.23 17.65 32.15
N LYS A 3 3.71 18.87 31.96
CA LYS A 3 2.68 19.17 30.97
C LYS A 3 3.19 19.13 29.52
N VAL A 4 4.49 19.35 29.29
CA VAL A 4 5.10 19.37 27.95
C VAL A 4 5.22 17.98 27.36
N LEU A 5 5.45 16.95 28.19
CA LEU A 5 5.58 15.55 27.75
C LEU A 5 4.26 14.99 27.21
N ILE A 6 3.13 15.36 27.79
CA ILE A 6 1.80 14.91 27.37
C ILE A 6 1.43 15.44 25.98
N GLY A 7 1.80 16.70 25.68
CA GLY A 7 1.54 17.29 24.36
C GLY A 7 2.32 16.62 23.24
N ALA A 8 3.56 16.18 23.49
CA ALA A 8 4.38 15.52 22.48
C ALA A 8 3.81 14.14 22.08
N VAL A 9 3.26 13.37 23.03
CA VAL A 9 2.65 12.07 22.74
C VAL A 9 1.38 12.23 21.88
N ALA A 10 0.54 13.20 22.15
CA ALA A 10 -0.66 13.46 21.36
C ALA A 10 -0.32 13.85 19.91
N ALA A 11 0.72 14.67 19.69
CA ALA A 11 1.16 15.06 18.36
C ALA A 11 1.64 13.87 17.54
N SER A 12 2.37 12.93 18.15
CA SER A 12 2.84 11.72 17.46
C SER A 12 1.68 10.83 16.99
N ALA A 13 0.64 10.67 17.80
CA ALA A 13 -0.53 9.88 17.43
C ALA A 13 -1.27 10.48 16.23
N LEU A 14 -1.41 11.81 16.15
CA LEU A 14 -2.05 12.49 15.04
C LEU A 14 -1.26 12.33 13.74
N LEU A 15 0.07 12.38 13.79
CA LEU A 15 0.92 12.18 12.61
C LEU A 15 0.76 10.78 12.03
N LEU A 16 0.69 9.74 12.86
CA LEU A 16 0.49 8.36 12.39
C LEU A 16 -0.84 8.19 11.67
N ASN A 17 -1.92 8.77 12.19
CA ASN A 17 -3.23 8.72 11.54
C ASN A 17 -3.23 9.46 10.20
N GLY A 18 -2.56 10.61 10.11
CA GLY A 18 -2.44 11.38 8.87
C GLY A 18 -1.70 10.62 7.78
N VAL A 19 -0.66 9.88 8.12
CA VAL A 19 0.11 9.06 7.17
C VAL A 19 -0.76 7.95 6.59
N ALA A 20 -1.57 7.27 7.40
CA ALA A 20 -2.47 6.20 6.94
C ALA A 20 -3.49 6.70 5.92
N PHE A 21 -4.12 7.86 6.16
CA PHE A 21 -5.05 8.46 5.21
C PHE A 21 -4.37 8.90 3.92
N ALA A 22 -3.18 9.49 4.01
CA ALA A 22 -2.43 9.93 2.83
C ALA A 22 -2.08 8.74 1.92
N ASN A 23 -1.75 7.58 2.49
CA ASN A 23 -1.43 6.38 1.73
C ASN A 23 -2.65 5.79 1.03
N ALA A 24 -3.81 5.79 1.67
CA ALA A 24 -5.07 5.38 1.05
C ALA A 24 -5.45 6.31 -0.10
N ASP A 25 -5.30 7.62 0.09
CA ASP A 25 -5.54 8.61 -0.96
C ASP A 25 -4.58 8.44 -2.13
N LEU A 26 -3.32 8.11 -1.88
CA LEU A 26 -2.33 7.84 -2.92
C LEU A 26 -2.75 6.62 -3.76
N ALA A 27 -3.22 5.55 -3.12
CA ALA A 27 -3.72 4.37 -3.83
C ALA A 27 -4.88 4.74 -4.75
N LYS A 28 -5.82 5.56 -4.28
CA LYS A 28 -6.95 6.02 -5.07
C LYS A 28 -6.49 6.89 -6.24
N SER A 29 -5.66 7.88 -6.00
CA SER A 29 -5.20 8.81 -7.03
C SER A 29 -4.28 8.15 -8.05
N SER A 30 -3.62 7.06 -7.69
CA SER A 30 -2.77 6.28 -8.59
C SER A 30 -3.55 5.26 -9.43
N GLY A 31 -4.88 5.19 -9.28
CA GLY A 31 -5.74 4.32 -10.07
C GLY A 31 -5.83 2.88 -9.58
N CYS A 32 -5.23 2.56 -8.45
CA CYS A 32 -5.22 1.19 -7.92
C CYS A 32 -6.63 0.68 -7.63
N LEU A 33 -7.51 1.55 -7.15
CA LEU A 33 -8.86 1.17 -6.75
C LEU A 33 -9.82 0.98 -7.93
N ASN A 34 -9.38 1.18 -9.16
CA ASN A 34 -10.13 0.80 -10.36
C ASN A 34 -10.19 -0.72 -10.54
N CYS A 35 -9.17 -1.44 -10.06
CA CYS A 35 -9.05 -2.89 -10.20
C CYS A 35 -8.94 -3.63 -8.86
N HIS A 36 -8.62 -2.94 -7.78
CA HIS A 36 -8.50 -3.51 -6.45
C HIS A 36 -9.47 -2.84 -5.49
N ASN A 37 -10.11 -3.63 -4.63
CA ASN A 37 -10.71 -3.11 -3.39
C ASN A 37 -9.76 -3.41 -2.23
N VAL A 38 -9.93 -2.70 -1.12
CA VAL A 38 -9.11 -2.96 0.07
C VAL A 38 -9.46 -4.33 0.67
N ASP A 39 -10.75 -4.63 0.81
CA ASP A 39 -11.24 -5.79 1.57
C ASP A 39 -11.75 -6.94 0.71
N THR A 40 -12.10 -6.70 -0.54
CA THR A 40 -12.71 -7.71 -1.40
C THR A 40 -12.03 -7.74 -2.77
N LYS A 41 -12.15 -8.89 -3.44
CA LYS A 41 -11.68 -9.04 -4.81
C LYS A 41 -12.55 -8.22 -5.78
N LEU A 42 -11.91 -7.60 -6.75
CA LEU A 42 -12.58 -6.93 -7.86
C LEU A 42 -12.05 -7.54 -9.17
N VAL A 43 -11.35 -6.79 -10.00
CA VAL A 43 -10.60 -7.35 -11.14
C VAL A 43 -9.33 -8.05 -10.61
N GLY A 44 -8.59 -7.37 -9.76
CA GLY A 44 -7.46 -7.94 -9.05
C GLY A 44 -7.82 -8.37 -7.63
N PRO A 45 -6.88 -8.99 -6.91
CA PRO A 45 -7.10 -9.43 -5.54
C PRO A 45 -7.32 -8.25 -4.59
N ALA A 46 -7.99 -8.50 -3.46
CA ALA A 46 -8.09 -7.51 -2.40
C ALA A 46 -6.70 -7.08 -1.94
N LEU A 47 -6.50 -5.79 -1.69
CA LEU A 47 -5.19 -5.31 -1.24
C LEU A 47 -4.76 -5.96 0.08
N LYS A 48 -5.70 -6.21 1.00
CA LYS A 48 -5.38 -6.89 2.26
C LYS A 48 -4.92 -8.34 2.06
N ASP A 49 -5.42 -9.02 1.03
CA ASP A 49 -4.99 -10.38 0.72
C ASP A 49 -3.56 -10.39 0.18
N ILE A 50 -3.19 -9.37 -0.59
CA ILE A 50 -1.82 -9.17 -1.03
C ILE A 50 -0.91 -8.94 0.18
N GLY A 51 -1.32 -8.03 1.07
CA GLY A 51 -0.58 -7.75 2.30
C GLY A 51 -0.37 -8.99 3.15
N ALA A 52 -1.42 -9.80 3.33
CA ALA A 52 -1.34 -11.03 4.11
C ALA A 52 -0.40 -12.06 3.47
N LYS A 53 -0.44 -12.20 2.15
CA LYS A 53 0.40 -13.17 1.42
C LYS A 53 1.88 -12.85 1.55
N TYR A 54 2.24 -11.57 1.50
CA TYR A 54 3.64 -11.15 1.45
C TYR A 54 4.18 -10.62 2.77
N ALA A 55 3.33 -10.44 3.79
CA ALA A 55 3.78 -9.97 5.10
C ALA A 55 4.86 -10.90 5.67
N GLY A 56 5.93 -10.32 6.19
CA GLY A 56 7.02 -11.07 6.80
C GLY A 56 7.99 -11.70 5.82
N LYS A 57 7.76 -11.58 4.52
CA LYS A 57 8.71 -12.09 3.52
C LYS A 57 9.81 -11.06 3.29
N ASP A 58 11.04 -11.56 3.08
CA ASP A 58 12.17 -10.71 2.76
C ASP A 58 11.90 -9.98 1.43
N ASP A 59 12.30 -8.71 1.38
CA ASP A 59 12.15 -7.86 0.19
C ASP A 59 10.71 -7.69 -0.30
N ALA A 60 9.69 -7.93 0.53
CA ALA A 60 8.29 -7.82 0.15
C ALA A 60 7.94 -6.43 -0.41
N SER A 61 8.43 -5.36 0.23
CA SER A 61 8.19 -3.98 -0.23
C SER A 61 8.77 -3.75 -1.62
N ALA A 62 10.01 -4.14 -1.85
CA ALA A 62 10.66 -4.00 -3.16
C ALA A 62 9.97 -4.84 -4.23
N TYR A 63 9.58 -6.07 -3.88
CA TYR A 63 8.85 -6.96 -4.79
C TYR A 63 7.53 -6.35 -5.23
N LEU A 64 6.72 -5.87 -4.28
CA LEU A 64 5.42 -5.27 -4.59
C LEU A 64 5.56 -3.96 -5.35
N ALA A 65 6.54 -3.12 -4.99
CA ALA A 65 6.82 -1.89 -5.73
C ALA A 65 7.18 -2.19 -7.19
N GLY A 66 7.96 -3.22 -7.43
CA GLY A 66 8.28 -3.69 -8.79
C GLY A 66 7.04 -4.14 -9.54
N LYS A 67 6.11 -4.84 -8.90
CA LYS A 67 4.85 -5.26 -9.53
C LYS A 67 3.94 -4.09 -9.86
N ILE A 68 3.91 -3.07 -9.02
CA ILE A 68 3.18 -1.84 -9.30
C ILE A 68 3.74 -1.16 -10.55
N LYS A 69 5.04 -1.03 -10.65
CA LYS A 69 5.70 -0.33 -11.76
C LYS A 69 5.65 -1.11 -13.06
N ASN A 70 5.91 -2.42 -13.01
CA ASN A 70 6.14 -3.25 -14.19
C ASN A 70 4.97 -4.17 -14.53
N GLY A 71 3.95 -4.24 -13.65
CA GLY A 71 2.85 -5.17 -13.82
C GLY A 71 3.19 -6.59 -13.38
N SER A 72 2.21 -7.47 -13.48
CA SER A 72 2.40 -8.88 -13.17
C SER A 72 1.53 -9.75 -14.07
N LYS A 73 1.92 -11.01 -14.23
CA LYS A 73 1.23 -12.00 -15.05
C LYS A 73 1.25 -13.33 -14.33
N ASP A 74 0.10 -14.00 -14.30
CA ASP A 74 -0.05 -15.36 -13.75
C ASP A 74 0.32 -15.49 -12.25
N VAL A 75 0.36 -14.38 -11.51
CA VAL A 75 0.65 -14.41 -10.07
C VAL A 75 -0.62 -14.63 -9.25
N TRP A 76 -1.71 -13.97 -9.63
CA TRP A 76 -3.00 -14.04 -8.96
C TRP A 76 -4.11 -14.55 -9.88
N GLY A 77 -3.76 -15.39 -10.84
CA GLY A 77 -4.68 -15.93 -11.83
C GLY A 77 -4.37 -15.42 -13.22
N PRO A 78 -5.26 -15.70 -14.22
CA PRO A 78 -4.98 -15.44 -15.62
C PRO A 78 -5.06 -13.97 -16.04
N ILE A 79 -5.71 -13.11 -15.24
CA ILE A 79 -5.86 -11.70 -15.58
C ILE A 79 -4.56 -10.96 -15.23
N PRO A 80 -3.85 -10.36 -16.21
CA PRO A 80 -2.64 -9.64 -15.91
C PRO A 80 -2.92 -8.29 -15.27
N MET A 81 -2.02 -7.84 -14.39
CA MET A 81 -1.98 -6.48 -13.90
C MET A 81 -1.11 -5.65 -14.84
N PRO A 82 -1.63 -4.59 -15.47
CA PRO A 82 -0.82 -3.76 -16.36
C PRO A 82 0.22 -2.96 -15.58
N PRO A 83 1.32 -2.55 -16.24
CA PRO A 83 2.30 -1.67 -15.60
C PRO A 83 1.70 -0.31 -15.26
N ASN A 84 2.09 0.25 -14.11
CA ASN A 84 1.76 1.62 -13.72
C ASN A 84 3.00 2.49 -13.86
N ALA A 85 3.48 2.66 -15.08
CA ALA A 85 4.75 3.33 -15.36
C ALA A 85 4.76 4.80 -14.92
N ALA A 86 3.60 5.44 -14.84
CA ALA A 86 3.47 6.83 -14.39
C ALA A 86 3.60 6.99 -12.88
N VAL A 87 3.48 5.92 -12.10
CA VAL A 87 3.70 5.96 -10.66
C VAL A 87 5.20 6.10 -10.41
N ARG A 88 5.61 7.11 -9.65
CA ARG A 88 7.02 7.33 -9.32
C ARG A 88 7.55 6.21 -8.43
N ASP A 89 8.85 5.95 -8.50
CA ASP A 89 9.48 4.87 -7.74
C ASP A 89 9.29 5.03 -6.23
N ASP A 90 9.39 6.25 -5.71
CA ASP A 90 9.17 6.53 -4.30
C ASP A 90 7.70 6.27 -3.90
N ASN A 91 6.75 6.65 -4.75
CA ASN A 91 5.34 6.39 -4.50
C ASN A 91 5.00 4.91 -4.62
N ALA A 92 5.62 4.18 -5.52
CA ALA A 92 5.43 2.73 -5.62
C ALA A 92 5.86 2.03 -4.32
N LYS A 93 6.96 2.48 -3.71
CA LYS A 93 7.41 1.95 -2.43
C LYS A 93 6.44 2.30 -1.29
N VAL A 94 5.94 3.54 -1.27
CA VAL A 94 4.94 3.97 -0.28
C VAL A 94 3.68 3.11 -0.40
N LEU A 95 3.21 2.86 -1.62
CA LEU A 95 2.04 2.01 -1.87
C LEU A 95 2.29 0.56 -1.44
N ALA A 96 3.46 0.02 -1.75
CA ALA A 96 3.83 -1.33 -1.33
C ALA A 96 3.83 -1.46 0.20
N ASP A 97 4.43 -0.51 0.89
CA ASP A 97 4.48 -0.49 2.36
C ASP A 97 3.07 -0.37 2.96
N PHE A 98 2.22 0.46 2.37
CA PHE A 98 0.83 0.57 2.77
C PHE A 98 0.09 -0.77 2.64
N ILE A 99 0.21 -1.44 1.49
CA ILE A 99 -0.42 -2.75 1.26
C ILE A 99 0.04 -3.76 2.30
N LEU A 100 1.31 -3.77 2.66
CA LEU A 100 1.85 -4.68 3.66
C LEU A 100 1.32 -4.44 5.08
N THR A 101 0.74 -3.28 5.34
CA THR A 101 0.07 -3.00 6.63
C THR A 101 -1.36 -3.53 6.68
N LEU A 102 -1.95 -3.85 5.53
CA LEU A 102 -3.34 -4.34 5.42
C LEU A 102 -3.35 -5.86 5.56
N LYS A 103 -3.78 -6.39 6.68
CA LYS A 103 -3.81 -7.85 6.87
C LYS A 103 -4.83 -8.27 7.92
#